data_681b0a6faa7d2e7811b6df19ba80c1b8
#
_entry.id   681b0a6faa7d2e7811b6df19ba80c1b8
#
_cell.length_a   1.000
_cell.length_b   1.000
_cell.length_c   1.000
_cell.angle_alpha   90.00
_cell.angle_beta   90.00
_cell.angle_gamma   90.00
#
_symmetry.space_group_name_H-M   'P 1'
#
loop_
_entity.id
_entity.type
_entity.pdbx_description
1 polymer ?
#
loop_
_entity_poly.entity_id
_entity_poly.type
_entity_poly.pdbx_seq_one_letter_code
_entity_poly.pdbx_strand_id
1 'polypeptide(L)'
;MNYEFKSEMASDMNGLIEIKVATHHCESTYLDRAKSFDSFCAEHYPDADLVTKSIVLEWIKDALDSHTRNVAYTRVAFIRALAEYQKAIGKDPFIPPSGMLNGKTIFVPYIFTDDELEKFFHEADCNKSGTVFEQMKFCTYFRLTYTCGLRPQESRTLKRINVDLNSGEIRIVNSKWNRSRTVIMSDEMLTLARKYATKRDIKFPESEYFFSNQ
;
A
#
# COMPACT_ATOMS: atom_id res chain seq x y z
N MET A 1 4.37 -4.10 -18.01
CA MET A 1 3.39 -3.83 -19.12
C MET A 1 3.14 -2.33 -19.09
N ASN A 2 3.54 -1.62 -20.12
CA ASN A 2 3.18 -0.21 -20.25
C ASN A 2 1.67 -0.16 -20.54
N TYR A 3 0.90 0.51 -19.71
CA TYR A 3 -0.50 0.77 -19.96
C TYR A 3 -0.60 1.87 -21.03
N GLU A 4 -1.36 1.62 -22.08
CA GLU A 4 -1.63 2.60 -23.12
C GLU A 4 -2.94 3.32 -22.80
N PHE A 5 -2.83 4.62 -22.50
CA PHE A 5 -3.97 5.48 -22.25
C PHE A 5 -4.73 5.76 -23.55
N LYS A 6 -6.06 5.89 -23.47
CA LYS A 6 -6.96 5.99 -24.61
C LYS A 6 -7.53 7.38 -24.83
N SER A 7 -7.60 8.21 -23.77
CA SER A 7 -8.16 9.57 -23.83
C SER A 7 -7.15 10.58 -24.39
N GLU A 8 -7.62 11.73 -24.86
CA GLU A 8 -6.79 12.83 -25.35
C GLU A 8 -5.87 13.40 -24.25
N MET A 9 -6.16 13.13 -22.98
CA MET A 9 -5.29 13.50 -21.84
C MET A 9 -4.17 12.51 -21.54
N ALA A 10 -3.94 11.50 -22.38
CA ALA A 10 -2.93 10.46 -22.20
C ALA A 10 -1.52 11.03 -21.94
N SER A 11 -1.10 12.02 -22.74
CA SER A 11 0.20 12.67 -22.61
C SER A 11 0.34 13.39 -21.25
N ASP A 12 -0.72 14.06 -20.80
CA ASP A 12 -0.72 14.79 -19.54
C ASP A 12 -0.66 13.86 -18.33
N MET A 13 -1.35 12.70 -18.39
CA MET A 13 -1.29 11.69 -17.35
C MET A 13 0.10 11.05 -17.25
N ASN A 14 0.73 10.73 -18.38
CA ASN A 14 2.10 10.22 -18.39
C ASN A 14 3.08 11.22 -17.79
N GLY A 15 3.03 12.49 -18.20
CA GLY A 15 3.90 13.54 -17.67
C GLY A 15 3.69 13.78 -16.16
N LEU A 16 2.45 13.74 -15.68
CA LEU A 16 2.17 13.79 -14.24
C LEU A 16 2.81 12.60 -13.51
N ILE A 17 2.66 11.38 -14.02
CA ILE A 17 3.22 10.17 -13.41
C ILE A 17 4.75 10.28 -13.34
N GLU A 18 5.41 10.68 -14.41
CA GLU A 18 6.86 10.88 -14.44
C GLU A 18 7.35 11.85 -13.37
N ILE A 19 6.70 13.01 -13.23
CA ILE A 19 7.03 13.99 -12.18
C ILE A 19 6.81 13.40 -10.78
N LYS A 20 5.71 12.64 -10.57
CA LYS A 20 5.43 12.01 -9.27
C LYS A 20 6.46 10.95 -8.92
N VAL A 21 6.88 10.14 -9.89
CA VAL A 21 7.96 9.16 -9.70
C VAL A 21 9.29 9.86 -9.39
N ALA A 22 9.65 10.89 -10.14
CA ALA A 22 10.85 11.70 -9.88
C ALA A 22 10.85 12.36 -8.49
N THR A 23 9.67 12.64 -7.93
CA THR A 23 9.50 13.17 -6.56
C THR A 23 9.25 12.08 -5.50
N HIS A 24 9.69 10.85 -5.78
CA HIS A 24 9.62 9.69 -4.87
C HIS A 24 8.21 9.25 -4.43
N HIS A 25 7.20 9.51 -5.26
CA HIS A 25 5.88 8.94 -5.05
C HIS A 25 5.80 7.54 -5.66
N CYS A 26 4.92 6.69 -5.10
CA CYS A 26 4.70 5.36 -5.62
C CYS A 26 4.00 5.41 -6.99
N GLU A 27 4.66 4.90 -8.03
CA GLU A 27 4.15 4.88 -9.40
C GLU A 27 2.79 4.19 -9.51
N SER A 28 2.64 2.98 -8.93
CA SER A 28 1.40 2.21 -9.02
C SER A 28 0.19 2.99 -8.51
N THR A 29 0.36 3.80 -7.47
CA THR A 29 -0.73 4.61 -6.90
C THR A 29 -1.28 5.64 -7.89
N TYR A 30 -0.41 6.30 -8.65
CA TYR A 30 -0.82 7.28 -9.65
C TYR A 30 -1.30 6.60 -10.92
N LEU A 31 -0.63 5.53 -11.34
CA LEU A 31 -1.00 4.75 -12.52
C LEU A 31 -2.41 4.14 -12.40
N ASP A 32 -2.76 3.54 -11.26
CA ASP A 32 -4.09 2.95 -11.05
C ASP A 32 -5.20 4.01 -11.10
N ARG A 33 -4.94 5.20 -10.56
CA ARG A 33 -5.88 6.32 -10.62
C ARG A 33 -5.99 6.90 -12.03
N ALA A 34 -4.87 7.03 -12.73
CA ALA A 34 -4.83 7.48 -14.11
C ALA A 34 -5.60 6.53 -15.02
N LYS A 35 -5.43 5.20 -14.87
CA LYS A 35 -6.20 4.19 -15.62
C LYS A 35 -7.71 4.33 -15.40
N SER A 36 -8.13 4.51 -14.14
CA SER A 36 -9.55 4.70 -13.82
C SER A 36 -10.12 5.98 -14.43
N PHE A 37 -9.35 7.06 -14.42
CA PHE A 37 -9.73 8.33 -15.00
C PHE A 37 -9.75 8.28 -16.54
N ASP A 38 -8.74 7.68 -17.15
CA ASP A 38 -8.63 7.48 -18.58
C ASP A 38 -9.81 6.70 -19.15
N SER A 39 -10.17 5.57 -18.50
CA SER A 39 -11.33 4.78 -18.90
C SER A 39 -12.62 5.59 -18.84
N PHE A 40 -12.81 6.38 -17.79
CA PHE A 40 -13.96 7.26 -17.64
C PHE A 40 -13.99 8.33 -18.75
N CYS A 41 -12.86 8.98 -19.03
CA CYS A 41 -12.78 10.00 -20.05
C CYS A 41 -12.98 9.42 -21.46
N ALA A 42 -12.39 8.28 -21.77
CA ALA A 42 -12.54 7.63 -23.06
C ALA A 42 -14.01 7.22 -23.36
N GLU A 43 -14.79 6.89 -22.30
CA GLU A 43 -16.19 6.52 -22.41
C GLU A 43 -17.13 7.73 -22.50
N HIS A 44 -16.93 8.75 -21.66
CA HIS A 44 -17.89 9.85 -21.50
C HIS A 44 -17.44 11.18 -22.14
N TYR A 45 -16.13 11.34 -22.37
CA TYR A 45 -15.52 12.59 -22.83
C TYR A 45 -14.35 12.32 -23.80
N PRO A 46 -14.57 11.60 -24.92
CA PRO A 46 -13.50 11.13 -25.81
C PRO A 46 -12.64 12.27 -26.38
N ASP A 47 -13.23 13.43 -26.64
CA ASP A 47 -12.55 14.59 -27.27
C ASP A 47 -11.98 15.60 -26.23
N ALA A 48 -12.05 15.27 -24.93
CA ALA A 48 -11.60 16.21 -23.90
C ALA A 48 -10.08 16.12 -23.71
N ASP A 49 -9.38 17.22 -23.98
CA ASP A 49 -7.93 17.35 -23.85
C ASP A 49 -7.48 18.03 -22.56
N LEU A 50 -8.44 18.47 -21.71
CA LEU A 50 -8.18 19.09 -20.43
C LEU A 50 -9.26 18.79 -19.39
N VAL A 51 -8.90 18.96 -18.12
CA VAL A 51 -9.80 18.76 -16.98
C VAL A 51 -10.81 19.91 -16.93
N THR A 52 -12.11 19.60 -17.14
CA THR A 52 -13.22 20.53 -17.03
C THR A 52 -14.01 20.35 -15.72
N LYS A 53 -14.82 21.34 -15.35
CA LYS A 53 -15.69 21.24 -14.16
C LYS A 53 -16.71 20.10 -14.28
N SER A 54 -17.27 19.84 -15.47
CA SER A 54 -18.21 18.75 -15.73
C SER A 54 -17.56 17.40 -15.50
N ILE A 55 -16.40 17.16 -16.10
CA ILE A 55 -15.62 15.92 -15.91
C ILE A 55 -15.37 15.67 -14.42
N VAL A 56 -14.92 16.68 -13.68
CA VAL A 56 -14.65 16.55 -12.24
C VAL A 56 -15.91 16.15 -11.47
N LEU A 57 -17.02 16.83 -11.70
CA LEU A 57 -18.27 16.60 -10.96
C LEU A 57 -18.85 15.21 -11.25
N GLU A 58 -18.85 14.77 -12.50
CA GLU A 58 -19.38 13.47 -12.89
C GLU A 58 -18.52 12.32 -12.40
N TRP A 59 -17.19 12.42 -12.55
CA TRP A 59 -16.29 11.37 -12.05
C TRP A 59 -16.33 11.22 -10.53
N ILE A 60 -16.53 12.32 -9.79
CA ILE A 60 -16.74 12.28 -8.35
C ILE A 60 -18.11 11.69 -8.01
N LYS A 61 -19.16 12.04 -8.74
CA LYS A 61 -20.50 11.50 -8.56
C LYS A 61 -20.50 9.98 -8.76
N ASP A 62 -19.89 9.48 -9.84
CA ASP A 62 -19.72 8.05 -10.06
C ASP A 62 -19.07 7.34 -8.87
N ALA A 63 -18.04 7.94 -8.26
CA ALA A 63 -17.41 7.38 -7.07
C ALA A 63 -18.31 7.37 -5.83
N LEU A 64 -19.19 8.36 -5.67
CA LEU A 64 -20.12 8.45 -4.54
C LEU A 64 -21.29 7.48 -4.69
N ASP A 65 -21.71 7.21 -5.92
CA ASP A 65 -22.85 6.33 -6.23
C ASP A 65 -22.44 4.84 -6.20
N SER A 66 -21.22 4.50 -6.66
CA SER A 66 -20.75 3.13 -6.83
C SER A 66 -19.68 2.67 -5.83
N HIS A 67 -19.08 3.59 -5.07
CA HIS A 67 -17.95 3.31 -4.18
C HIS A 67 -18.07 4.03 -2.84
N THR A 68 -17.02 3.93 -2.04
CA THR A 68 -16.93 4.63 -0.75
C THR A 68 -16.53 6.09 -0.93
N ARG A 69 -16.94 6.94 0.03
CA ARG A 69 -16.53 8.36 0.09
C ARG A 69 -15.01 8.57 0.04
N ASN A 70 -14.23 7.61 0.56
CA ASN A 70 -12.77 7.65 0.49
C ASN A 70 -12.24 7.51 -0.95
N VAL A 71 -12.91 6.75 -1.80
CA VAL A 71 -12.58 6.66 -3.24
C VAL A 71 -12.80 8.01 -3.92
N ALA A 72 -13.95 8.64 -3.68
CA ALA A 72 -14.23 9.98 -4.21
C ALA A 72 -13.17 11.00 -3.75
N TYR A 73 -12.75 10.94 -2.48
CA TYR A 73 -11.68 11.81 -1.96
C TYR A 73 -10.34 11.60 -2.68
N THR A 74 -9.98 10.34 -2.96
CA THR A 74 -8.75 10.03 -3.70
C THR A 74 -8.84 10.44 -5.17
N ARG A 75 -10.02 10.37 -5.79
CA ARG A 75 -10.28 10.89 -7.14
C ARG A 75 -10.09 12.40 -7.21
N VAL A 76 -10.63 13.16 -6.26
CA VAL A 76 -10.43 14.64 -6.18
C VAL A 76 -8.95 14.98 -6.06
N ALA A 77 -8.21 14.25 -5.24
CA ALA A 77 -6.78 14.50 -5.07
C ALA A 77 -5.98 14.22 -6.35
N PHE A 78 -6.32 13.16 -7.08
CA PHE A 78 -5.68 12.84 -8.36
C PHE A 78 -6.00 13.88 -9.44
N ILE A 79 -7.30 14.18 -9.65
CA ILE A 79 -7.72 15.10 -10.70
C ILE A 79 -7.22 16.52 -10.45
N ARG A 80 -7.10 16.92 -9.18
CA ARG A 80 -6.47 18.17 -8.82
C ARG A 80 -4.99 18.20 -9.23
N ALA A 81 -4.23 17.13 -8.94
CA ALA A 81 -2.84 17.02 -9.34
C ALA A 81 -2.66 17.05 -10.86
N LEU A 82 -3.58 16.42 -11.62
CA LEU A 82 -3.58 16.45 -13.08
C LEU A 82 -3.88 17.86 -13.61
N ALA A 83 -4.89 18.54 -13.04
CA ALA A 83 -5.22 19.91 -13.44
C ALA A 83 -4.07 20.88 -13.09
N GLU A 84 -3.43 20.74 -11.93
CA GLU A 84 -2.25 21.54 -11.57
C GLU A 84 -1.08 21.29 -12.56
N TYR A 85 -0.89 20.04 -12.99
CA TYR A 85 0.08 19.71 -14.03
C TYR A 85 -0.27 20.36 -15.37
N GLN A 86 -1.54 20.23 -15.84
CA GLN A 86 -2.00 20.87 -17.08
C GLN A 86 -1.80 22.38 -17.05
N LYS A 87 -2.07 23.03 -15.92
CA LYS A 87 -1.81 24.46 -15.75
C LYS A 87 -0.32 24.79 -15.85
N ALA A 88 0.54 23.95 -15.28
CA ALA A 88 2.00 24.17 -15.34
C ALA A 88 2.56 24.06 -16.77
N ILE A 89 1.93 23.26 -17.63
CA ILE A 89 2.30 23.15 -19.06
C ILE A 89 1.56 24.17 -19.96
N GLY A 90 0.85 25.15 -19.36
CA GLY A 90 0.24 26.27 -20.09
C GLY A 90 -1.20 26.06 -20.56
N LYS A 91 -1.88 24.99 -20.15
CA LYS A 91 -3.32 24.78 -20.37
C LYS A 91 -4.14 25.56 -19.31
N ASP A 92 -5.45 25.70 -19.53
CA ASP A 92 -6.37 26.38 -18.59
C ASP A 92 -7.46 25.42 -18.05
N PRO A 93 -7.09 24.41 -17.23
CA PRO A 93 -8.01 23.43 -16.67
C PRO A 93 -8.81 24.00 -15.49
N PHE A 94 -9.93 23.35 -15.19
CA PHE A 94 -10.62 23.57 -13.91
C PHE A 94 -9.86 22.85 -12.79
N ILE A 95 -9.34 23.61 -11.83
CA ILE A 95 -8.68 23.06 -10.62
C ILE A 95 -9.73 22.91 -9.51
N PRO A 96 -10.04 21.68 -9.05
CA PRO A 96 -10.96 21.48 -7.94
C PRO A 96 -10.51 22.22 -6.68
N PRO A 97 -11.37 22.98 -5.98
CA PRO A 97 -10.98 23.68 -4.75
C PRO A 97 -10.61 22.70 -3.63
N SER A 98 -9.72 23.14 -2.72
CA SER A 98 -9.46 22.41 -1.49
C SER A 98 -10.74 22.38 -0.66
N GLY A 99 -11.19 21.18 -0.25
CA GLY A 99 -12.44 21.04 0.49
C GLY A 99 -13.69 20.81 -0.37
N MET A 100 -13.53 20.56 -1.68
CA MET A 100 -14.64 20.20 -2.56
C MET A 100 -15.47 19.00 -2.02
N LEU A 101 -14.83 18.08 -1.34
CA LEU A 101 -15.49 17.03 -0.56
C LEU A 101 -15.22 17.27 0.92
N ASN A 102 -16.25 17.69 1.66
CA ASN A 102 -16.20 17.81 3.11
C ASN A 102 -16.36 16.47 3.79
N GLY A 103 -15.60 16.25 4.87
CA GLY A 103 -15.74 15.12 5.78
C GLY A 103 -15.02 13.84 5.32
N LYS A 104 -13.73 13.74 5.66
CA LYS A 104 -13.09 12.42 5.77
C LYS A 104 -13.88 11.58 6.78
N THR A 105 -14.17 10.34 6.41
CA THR A 105 -14.59 9.36 7.42
C THR A 105 -13.44 9.20 8.41
N ILE A 106 -13.63 9.63 9.64
CA ILE A 106 -12.64 9.41 10.69
C ILE A 106 -12.69 7.92 11.01
N PHE A 107 -11.66 7.19 10.60
CA PHE A 107 -11.48 5.82 11.03
C PHE A 107 -10.96 5.84 12.47
N VAL A 108 -11.75 5.30 13.39
CA VAL A 108 -11.32 5.03 14.76
C VAL A 108 -10.75 3.61 14.78
N PRO A 109 -9.43 3.45 14.98
CA PRO A 109 -8.84 2.12 15.05
C PRO A 109 -9.41 1.35 16.24
N TYR A 110 -9.73 0.07 16.02
CA TYR A 110 -10.04 -0.83 17.10
C TYR A 110 -8.75 -1.20 17.84
N ILE A 111 -8.75 -1.05 19.14
CA ILE A 111 -7.63 -1.44 20.00
C ILE A 111 -8.04 -2.72 20.71
N PHE A 112 -7.32 -3.80 20.46
CA PHE A 112 -7.57 -5.08 21.12
C PHE A 112 -7.31 -4.98 22.63
N THR A 113 -8.18 -5.60 23.41
CA THR A 113 -7.90 -5.85 24.83
C THR A 113 -6.87 -6.96 24.99
N ASP A 114 -6.28 -7.09 26.19
CA ASP A 114 -5.29 -8.14 26.47
C ASP A 114 -5.90 -9.55 26.28
N ASP A 115 -7.15 -9.76 26.71
CA ASP A 115 -7.89 -11.02 26.51
C ASP A 115 -8.10 -11.35 25.03
N GLU A 116 -8.39 -10.36 24.20
CA GLU A 116 -8.56 -10.56 22.77
C GLU A 116 -7.23 -10.88 22.08
N LEU A 117 -6.16 -10.23 22.50
CA LEU A 117 -4.79 -10.52 22.00
C LEU A 117 -4.36 -11.95 22.40
N GLU A 118 -4.63 -12.36 23.63
CA GLU A 118 -4.33 -13.71 24.08
C GLU A 118 -5.09 -14.75 23.25
N LYS A 119 -6.39 -14.55 23.03
CA LYS A 119 -7.22 -15.41 22.17
C LYS A 119 -6.69 -15.44 20.73
N PHE A 120 -6.34 -14.28 20.17
CA PHE A 120 -5.79 -14.19 18.81
C PHE A 120 -4.51 -15.00 18.67
N PHE A 121 -3.56 -14.86 19.62
CA PHE A 121 -2.31 -15.62 19.57
C PHE A 121 -2.52 -17.11 19.85
N HIS A 122 -3.47 -17.45 20.73
CA HIS A 122 -3.86 -18.85 20.97
C HIS A 122 -4.39 -19.49 19.68
N GLU A 123 -5.30 -18.83 18.98
CA GLU A 123 -5.83 -19.32 17.69
C GLU A 123 -4.74 -19.44 16.62
N ALA A 124 -3.80 -18.48 16.57
CA ALA A 124 -2.65 -18.55 15.66
C ALA A 124 -1.75 -19.77 15.95
N ASP A 125 -1.61 -20.15 17.23
CA ASP A 125 -0.84 -21.34 17.65
C ASP A 125 -1.59 -22.66 17.39
N CYS A 126 -2.90 -22.63 17.54
CA CYS A 126 -3.77 -23.80 17.37
C CYS A 126 -4.25 -24.03 15.94
N ASN A 127 -3.91 -23.14 15.01
CA ASN A 127 -4.38 -23.24 13.63
C ASN A 127 -3.91 -24.53 12.97
N LYS A 128 -4.85 -25.46 12.78
CA LYS A 128 -4.61 -26.77 12.16
C LYS A 128 -4.72 -26.75 10.63
N SER A 129 -5.00 -25.61 10.03
CA SER A 129 -5.03 -25.47 8.58
C SER A 129 -3.60 -25.43 8.03
N GLY A 130 -3.22 -26.46 7.29
CA GLY A 130 -1.91 -26.54 6.67
C GLY A 130 -0.89 -27.44 7.41
N THR A 131 0.35 -27.31 7.04
CA THR A 131 1.46 -28.08 7.60
C THR A 131 1.96 -27.51 8.93
N VAL A 132 2.67 -28.31 9.72
CA VAL A 132 3.36 -27.87 10.95
C VAL A 132 4.29 -26.66 10.69
N PHE A 133 4.89 -26.60 9.49
CA PHE A 133 5.71 -25.47 9.10
C PHE A 133 4.87 -24.18 8.91
N GLU A 134 3.72 -24.28 8.26
CA GLU A 134 2.84 -23.13 8.06
C GLU A 134 2.27 -22.60 9.37
N GLN A 135 1.89 -23.49 10.27
CA GLN A 135 1.48 -23.12 11.62
C GLN A 135 2.60 -22.34 12.33
N MET A 136 3.82 -22.85 12.31
CA MET A 136 4.99 -22.18 12.92
C MET A 136 5.27 -20.83 12.22
N LYS A 137 5.12 -20.74 10.90
CA LYS A 137 5.27 -19.51 10.12
C LYS A 137 4.26 -18.45 10.58
N PHE A 138 2.97 -18.79 10.67
CA PHE A 138 1.93 -17.88 11.09
C PHE A 138 2.12 -17.41 12.54
N CYS A 139 2.40 -18.34 13.44
CA CYS A 139 2.71 -18.06 14.84
C CYS A 139 3.85 -17.03 14.96
N THR A 140 4.96 -17.27 14.26
CA THR A 140 6.13 -16.37 14.27
C THR A 140 5.82 -15.04 13.58
N TYR A 141 5.12 -15.05 12.45
CA TYR A 141 4.78 -13.87 11.67
C TYR A 141 3.93 -12.86 12.48
N PHE A 142 2.85 -13.34 13.10
CA PHE A 142 1.95 -12.46 13.83
C PHE A 142 2.61 -11.91 15.10
N ARG A 143 3.35 -12.74 15.85
CA ARG A 143 4.07 -12.29 17.03
C ARG A 143 5.17 -11.29 16.68
N LEU A 144 5.97 -11.56 15.65
CA LEU A 144 7.00 -10.62 15.21
C LEU A 144 6.40 -9.29 14.76
N THR A 145 5.32 -9.34 13.98
CA THR A 145 4.64 -8.14 13.50
C THR A 145 4.13 -7.30 14.66
N TYR A 146 3.50 -7.92 15.65
CA TYR A 146 2.93 -7.24 16.81
C TYR A 146 4.01 -6.72 17.76
N THR A 147 4.92 -7.59 18.22
CA THR A 147 5.90 -7.25 19.27
C THR A 147 6.96 -6.27 18.81
N CYS A 148 7.34 -6.33 17.52
CA CYS A 148 8.31 -5.41 16.93
C CYS A 148 7.66 -4.18 16.26
N GLY A 149 6.34 -4.03 16.30
CA GLY A 149 5.62 -2.91 15.69
C GLY A 149 5.85 -2.78 14.19
N LEU A 150 5.93 -3.92 13.47
CA LEU A 150 6.15 -3.92 12.04
C LEU A 150 4.84 -3.64 11.30
N ARG A 151 4.95 -2.89 10.19
CA ARG A 151 3.81 -2.78 9.26
C ARG A 151 3.59 -4.11 8.55
N PRO A 152 2.34 -4.49 8.19
CA PRO A 152 2.07 -5.75 7.48
C PRO A 152 2.93 -5.95 6.23
N GLN A 153 3.18 -4.90 5.46
CA GLN A 153 4.04 -4.98 4.28
C GLN A 153 5.51 -5.19 4.65
N GLU A 154 6.01 -4.56 5.73
CA GLU A 154 7.39 -4.74 6.19
C GLU A 154 7.64 -6.20 6.61
N SER A 155 6.69 -6.81 7.34
CA SER A 155 6.78 -8.22 7.73
C SER A 155 6.72 -9.15 6.51
N ARG A 156 5.83 -8.86 5.54
CA ARG A 156 5.67 -9.70 4.34
C ARG A 156 6.89 -9.66 3.41
N THR A 157 7.57 -8.52 3.34
CA THR A 157 8.75 -8.33 2.49
C THR A 157 10.07 -8.35 3.26
N LEU A 158 10.05 -8.80 4.53
CA LEU A 158 11.23 -8.91 5.35
C LEU A 158 12.21 -9.91 4.74
N LYS A 159 13.40 -9.42 4.37
CA LYS A 159 14.45 -10.28 3.82
C LYS A 159 15.18 -11.02 4.93
N ARG A 160 15.59 -12.27 4.64
CA ARG A 160 16.34 -13.12 5.59
C ARG A 160 17.64 -12.45 6.05
N ILE A 161 18.35 -11.78 5.14
CA ILE A 161 19.60 -11.07 5.43
C ILE A 161 19.43 -9.89 6.40
N ASN A 162 18.22 -9.37 6.54
CA ASN A 162 17.91 -8.25 7.41
C ASN A 162 17.51 -8.68 8.84
N VAL A 163 17.55 -9.99 9.13
CA VAL A 163 17.24 -10.54 10.46
C VAL A 163 18.51 -11.14 11.04
N ASP A 164 19.09 -10.47 12.03
CA ASP A 164 20.21 -10.99 12.77
C ASP A 164 19.70 -11.80 13.96
N LEU A 165 19.85 -13.11 13.86
CA LEU A 165 19.43 -14.05 14.90
C LEU A 165 20.44 -14.18 16.04
N ASN A 166 21.60 -13.52 15.99
CA ASN A 166 22.55 -13.48 17.09
C ASN A 166 22.21 -12.34 18.05
N SER A 167 22.09 -11.13 17.51
CA SER A 167 21.77 -9.91 18.28
C SER A 167 20.27 -9.67 18.51
N GLY A 168 19.40 -10.32 17.71
CA GLY A 168 17.97 -10.04 17.72
C GLY A 168 17.56 -8.78 16.91
N GLU A 169 18.47 -8.20 16.14
CA GLU A 169 18.20 -7.03 15.33
C GLU A 169 17.44 -7.36 14.04
N ILE A 170 16.48 -6.51 13.71
CA ILE A 170 15.77 -6.53 12.42
C ILE A 170 15.96 -5.19 11.74
N ARG A 171 16.50 -5.19 10.54
CA ARG A 171 16.66 -3.99 9.71
C ARG A 171 15.48 -3.85 8.76
N ILE A 172 14.68 -2.82 8.96
CA ILE A 172 13.58 -2.46 8.05
C ILE A 172 14.12 -1.46 7.05
N VAL A 173 14.20 -1.87 5.80
CA VAL A 173 14.79 -1.08 4.71
C VAL A 173 13.68 -0.62 3.77
N ASN A 174 13.79 0.63 3.28
CA ASN A 174 12.87 1.20 2.29
C ASN A 174 11.38 1.14 2.69
N SER A 175 11.08 1.42 3.95
CA SER A 175 9.72 1.57 4.46
C SER A 175 9.04 2.82 3.89
N LYS A 176 7.82 3.08 4.32
CA LYS A 176 7.04 4.27 3.93
C LYS A 176 7.89 5.55 4.04
N TRP A 177 7.92 6.36 2.98
CA TRP A 177 8.78 7.56 2.83
C TRP A 177 10.28 7.25 2.69
N ASN A 178 10.63 6.08 2.17
CA ASN A 178 12.02 5.63 2.00
C ASN A 178 12.87 5.71 3.28
N ARG A 179 12.22 5.50 4.46
CA ARG A 179 12.90 5.51 5.75
C ARG A 179 13.27 4.10 6.16
N SER A 180 14.48 3.95 6.68
CA SER A 180 14.97 2.71 7.26
C SER A 180 15.05 2.85 8.78
N ARG A 181 14.83 1.76 9.50
CA ARG A 181 14.99 1.69 10.96
C ARG A 181 15.43 0.29 11.39
N THR A 182 16.04 0.20 12.54
CA THR A 182 16.32 -1.06 13.22
C THR A 182 15.35 -1.22 14.39
N VAL A 183 14.85 -2.43 14.59
CA VAL A 183 14.07 -2.84 15.75
C VAL A 183 14.73 -4.06 16.38
N ILE A 184 14.53 -4.27 17.67
CA ILE A 184 15.15 -5.35 18.44
C ILE A 184 14.03 -6.27 18.93
N MET A 185 14.19 -7.59 18.74
CA MET A 185 13.31 -8.61 19.29
C MET A 185 13.54 -8.78 20.79
N SER A 186 12.48 -9.10 21.55
CA SER A 186 12.65 -9.64 22.90
C SER A 186 13.32 -11.03 22.86
N ASP A 187 13.85 -11.49 23.98
CA ASP A 187 14.50 -12.80 24.08
C ASP A 187 13.57 -13.96 23.71
N GLU A 188 12.28 -13.85 24.10
CA GLU A 188 11.26 -14.84 23.76
C GLU A 188 10.98 -14.83 22.25
N MET A 189 10.85 -13.65 21.65
CA MET A 189 10.62 -13.51 20.21
C MET A 189 11.83 -14.01 19.41
N LEU A 190 13.04 -13.68 19.86
CA LEU A 190 14.28 -14.17 19.24
C LEU A 190 14.38 -15.70 19.29
N THR A 191 14.00 -16.31 20.41
CA THR A 191 13.95 -17.78 20.56
C THR A 191 12.96 -18.40 19.56
N LEU A 192 11.78 -17.81 19.40
CA LEU A 192 10.79 -18.26 18.43
C LEU A 192 11.28 -18.07 16.98
N ALA A 193 11.89 -16.93 16.69
CA ALA A 193 12.45 -16.62 15.37
C ALA A 193 13.57 -17.58 14.98
N ARG A 194 14.45 -17.96 15.91
CA ARG A 194 15.51 -18.98 15.70
C ARG A 194 14.93 -20.35 15.35
N LYS A 195 13.92 -20.81 16.10
CA LYS A 195 13.23 -22.08 15.83
C LYS A 195 12.60 -22.09 14.44
N TYR A 196 11.95 -21.00 14.07
CA TYR A 196 11.36 -20.85 12.74
C TYR A 196 12.44 -20.85 11.65
N ALA A 197 13.47 -20.00 11.81
CA ALA A 197 14.53 -19.82 10.82
C ALA A 197 15.26 -21.14 10.52
N THR A 198 15.55 -21.96 11.53
CA THR A 198 16.17 -23.28 11.33
C THR A 198 15.36 -24.16 10.38
N LYS A 199 14.03 -24.23 10.55
CA LYS A 199 13.16 -25.02 9.66
C LYS A 199 12.97 -24.36 8.30
N ARG A 200 12.88 -23.02 8.27
CA ARG A 200 12.76 -22.23 7.05
C ARG A 200 14.00 -22.38 6.16
N ASP A 201 15.19 -22.27 6.73
CA ASP A 201 16.44 -22.33 5.97
C ASP A 201 16.69 -23.71 5.35
N ILE A 202 16.17 -24.78 5.98
CA ILE A 202 16.15 -26.14 5.40
C ILE A 202 15.12 -26.24 4.27
N LYS A 203 13.91 -25.72 4.47
CA LYS A 203 12.81 -25.87 3.52
C LYS A 203 12.92 -24.97 2.30
N PHE A 204 13.45 -23.75 2.47
CA PHE A 204 13.56 -22.72 1.45
C PHE A 204 14.94 -22.04 1.47
N PRO A 205 16.03 -22.78 1.18
CA PRO A 205 17.40 -22.26 1.27
C PRO A 205 17.62 -21.06 0.35
N GLU A 206 17.03 -21.10 -0.85
CA GLU A 206 17.22 -20.07 -1.89
C GLU A 206 16.28 -18.85 -1.74
N SER A 207 15.32 -18.89 -0.83
CA SER A 207 14.41 -17.74 -0.68
C SER A 207 15.08 -16.58 0.01
N GLU A 208 14.98 -15.39 -0.57
CA GLU A 208 15.50 -14.17 0.05
C GLU A 208 14.62 -13.65 1.20
N TYR A 209 13.35 -14.08 1.29
CA TYR A 209 12.41 -13.60 2.30
C TYR A 209 12.46 -14.43 3.58
N PHE A 210 12.35 -13.74 4.73
CA PHE A 210 12.29 -14.41 6.04
C PHE A 210 11.02 -15.25 6.16
N PHE A 211 9.88 -14.71 5.74
CA PHE A 211 8.61 -15.44 5.67
C PHE A 211 8.34 -15.88 4.23
N SER A 212 8.89 -17.02 3.85
CA SER A 212 8.74 -17.56 2.50
C SER A 212 7.31 -18.09 2.26
N ASN A 213 6.76 -17.74 1.11
CA ASN A 213 5.71 -18.48 0.43
C ASN A 213 6.35 -19.16 -0.78
N GLN A 214 5.83 -20.32 -1.15
CA GLN A 214 6.27 -20.99 -2.39
C GLN A 214 6.18 -20.08 -3.57
#